data_d13f99eedb8b25193f730ed75968c448
#
_entry.id   d13f99eedb8b25193f730ed75968c448
#
_cell.length_a   1.000
_cell.length_b   1.000
_cell.length_c   1.000
_cell.angle_alpha   90.00
_cell.angle_beta   90.00
_cell.angle_gamma   90.00
#
_symmetry.space_group_name_H-M   'P 1'
#
loop_
_entity.id
_entity.type
_entity.pdbx_description
1 polymer ?
#
loop_
_entity_poly.entity_id
_entity_poly.type
_entity_poly.pdbx_seq_one_letter_code
_entity_poly.pdbx_strand_id
1 'polypeptide(L)'
;MKLLLTAINAKYIHSNLAVYSLRASAGSIRDQVKLAEFTINHRTEEILRDIYRKKPDVLFFSCYIWNMVYVTELTAECKKVMPGVPIWLGGPEVSYDAEQYLREHPEVDGILCGEGEESFRRLGECYVNREADVEHLLQIPGLVFRRNLTPQKKNEETVPSFTEHSNKSYVNYEAEAWEVEQIQTNPPAPLVD
;
A
#
# COMPACT_ATOMS: atom_id res chain seq x y z
N MET A 1 2.57 -14.81 5.59
CA MET A 1 2.24 -13.46 5.08
C MET A 1 3.13 -13.12 3.90
N LYS A 2 2.62 -12.42 2.91
CA LYS A 2 3.35 -12.01 1.70
C LYS A 2 3.30 -10.49 1.56
N LEU A 3 4.43 -9.83 1.73
CA LEU A 3 4.63 -8.40 1.51
C LEU A 3 5.18 -8.25 0.08
N LEU A 4 4.41 -7.65 -0.82
CA LEU A 4 4.80 -7.50 -2.22
C LEU A 4 5.31 -6.09 -2.49
N LEU A 5 6.61 -5.95 -2.72
CA LEU A 5 7.24 -4.72 -3.21
C LEU A 5 7.14 -4.68 -4.73
N THR A 6 6.47 -3.68 -5.25
CA THR A 6 6.22 -3.51 -6.69
C THR A 6 6.95 -2.29 -7.22
N ALA A 7 7.69 -2.46 -8.30
CA ALA A 7 8.38 -1.40 -9.01
C ALA A 7 7.98 -1.38 -10.49
N ILE A 8 7.80 -0.17 -11.05
CA ILE A 8 7.57 0.05 -12.48
C ILE A 8 8.72 0.91 -12.98
N ASN A 9 9.62 0.29 -13.72
CA ASN A 9 10.86 0.89 -14.18
C ASN A 9 10.68 1.64 -15.51
N ALA A 10 11.47 2.69 -15.72
CA ALA A 10 11.44 3.45 -16.97
C ALA A 10 11.97 2.66 -18.17
N LYS A 11 12.87 1.67 -17.93
CA LYS A 11 13.51 0.84 -18.96
C LYS A 11 13.71 -0.59 -18.50
N TYR A 12 13.78 -1.54 -19.44
CA TYR A 12 13.98 -2.97 -19.16
C TYR A 12 15.32 -3.34 -18.50
N ILE A 13 16.35 -2.55 -18.72
CA ILE A 13 17.74 -2.86 -18.33
C ILE A 13 18.12 -2.36 -16.93
N HIS A 14 17.23 -1.72 -16.23
CA HIS A 14 17.52 -1.20 -14.88
C HIS A 14 16.56 -1.82 -13.86
N SER A 15 17.12 -2.55 -12.91
CA SER A 15 16.40 -2.95 -11.71
C SER A 15 16.20 -1.75 -10.80
N ASN A 16 15.09 -1.73 -10.08
CA ASN A 16 14.81 -0.70 -9.11
C ASN A 16 15.59 -0.98 -7.82
N LEU A 17 16.73 -0.31 -7.64
CA LEU A 17 17.58 -0.52 -6.47
C LEU A 17 16.85 -0.32 -5.14
N ALA A 18 15.88 0.59 -5.06
CA ALA A 18 15.13 0.85 -3.83
C ALA A 18 14.41 -0.40 -3.32
N VAL A 19 13.68 -1.14 -4.17
CA VAL A 19 12.97 -2.36 -3.72
C VAL A 19 13.92 -3.47 -3.32
N TYR A 20 15.12 -3.53 -3.90
CA TYR A 20 16.16 -4.49 -3.48
C TYR A 20 16.78 -4.09 -2.15
N SER A 21 17.05 -2.78 -1.94
CA SER A 21 17.56 -2.24 -0.66
C SER A 21 16.56 -2.51 0.47
N LEU A 22 15.28 -2.18 0.27
CA LEU A 22 14.21 -2.45 1.22
C LEU A 22 14.14 -3.94 1.58
N ARG A 23 14.22 -4.83 0.58
CA ARG A 23 14.23 -6.27 0.85
C ARG A 23 15.51 -6.72 1.56
N ALA A 24 16.66 -6.14 1.24
CA ALA A 24 17.93 -6.49 1.87
C ALA A 24 17.94 -6.10 3.35
N SER A 25 17.38 -4.93 3.69
CA SER A 25 17.26 -4.40 5.05
C SER A 25 16.09 -4.97 5.85
N ALA A 26 15.24 -5.81 5.26
CA ALA A 26 14.04 -6.36 5.90
C ALA A 26 14.33 -7.32 7.08
N GLY A 27 15.59 -7.68 7.36
CA GLY A 27 15.95 -8.48 8.52
C GLY A 27 15.20 -9.82 8.61
N SER A 28 14.54 -10.04 9.74
CA SER A 28 13.81 -11.30 10.06
C SER A 28 12.64 -11.58 9.11
N ILE A 29 12.07 -10.56 8.48
CA ILE A 29 10.90 -10.69 7.59
C ILE A 29 11.27 -10.81 6.11
N ARG A 30 12.56 -10.89 5.77
CA ARG A 30 13.06 -10.92 4.38
C ARG A 30 12.40 -11.98 3.51
N ASP A 31 12.13 -13.16 4.07
CA ASP A 31 11.52 -14.27 3.33
C ASP A 31 10.04 -14.01 2.98
N GLN A 32 9.36 -13.17 3.73
CA GLN A 32 8.00 -12.71 3.47
C GLN A 32 7.95 -11.65 2.38
N VAL A 33 9.05 -10.92 2.15
CA VAL A 33 9.16 -9.85 1.15
C VAL A 33 9.39 -10.46 -0.24
N LYS A 34 8.46 -10.24 -1.14
CA LYS A 34 8.54 -10.63 -2.55
C LYS A 34 8.63 -9.40 -3.44
N LEU A 35 9.36 -9.51 -4.54
CA LEU A 35 9.52 -8.44 -5.52
C LEU A 35 8.67 -8.71 -6.76
N ALA A 36 8.11 -7.66 -7.33
CA ALA A 36 7.51 -7.65 -8.65
C ALA A 36 8.03 -6.43 -9.42
N GLU A 37 8.75 -6.65 -10.50
CA GLU A 37 9.28 -5.59 -11.35
C GLU A 37 8.61 -5.60 -12.71
N PHE A 38 8.19 -4.45 -13.12
CA PHE A 38 7.58 -4.16 -14.42
C PHE A 38 8.30 -2.98 -15.06
N THR A 39 7.85 -2.60 -16.23
CA THR A 39 8.31 -1.39 -16.91
C THR A 39 7.11 -0.60 -17.41
N ILE A 40 7.31 0.67 -17.74
CA ILE A 40 6.29 1.53 -18.39
C ILE A 40 5.79 1.00 -19.74
N ASN A 41 6.42 -0.07 -20.28
CA ASN A 41 5.97 -0.72 -21.51
C ASN A 41 4.96 -1.87 -21.26
N HIS A 42 4.75 -2.27 -20.02
CA HIS A 42 3.67 -3.20 -19.68
C HIS A 42 2.34 -2.44 -19.58
N ARG A 43 1.28 -3.10 -20.01
CA ARG A 43 -0.06 -2.54 -19.86
C ARG A 43 -0.50 -2.66 -18.39
N THR A 44 -1.25 -1.69 -17.91
CA THR A 44 -1.75 -1.65 -16.53
C THR A 44 -2.51 -2.93 -16.17
N GLU A 45 -3.32 -3.45 -17.11
CA GLU A 45 -4.10 -4.67 -16.86
C GLU A 45 -3.22 -5.92 -16.73
N GLU A 46 -2.06 -5.96 -17.38
CA GLU A 46 -1.11 -7.07 -17.26
C GLU A 46 -0.44 -7.03 -15.89
N ILE A 47 -0.03 -5.84 -15.45
CA ILE A 47 0.55 -5.61 -14.11
C ILE A 47 -0.46 -5.98 -13.03
N LEU A 48 -1.69 -5.48 -13.12
CA LEU A 48 -2.78 -5.78 -12.19
C LEU A 48 -3.03 -7.29 -12.08
N ARG A 49 -3.11 -7.97 -13.23
CA ARG A 49 -3.31 -9.43 -13.27
C ARG A 49 -2.17 -10.19 -12.59
N ASP A 50 -0.93 -9.77 -12.77
CA ASP A 50 0.22 -10.41 -12.15
C ASP A 50 0.24 -10.18 -10.63
N ILE A 51 -0.03 -8.94 -10.17
CA ILE A 51 -0.18 -8.62 -8.76
C ILE A 51 -1.29 -9.47 -8.13
N TYR A 52 -2.46 -9.54 -8.77
CA TYR A 52 -3.60 -10.33 -8.29
C TYR A 52 -3.25 -11.83 -8.15
N ARG A 53 -2.55 -12.39 -9.15
CA ARG A 53 -2.09 -13.80 -9.12
C ARG A 53 -1.08 -14.09 -8.02
N LYS A 54 -0.28 -13.10 -7.64
CA LYS A 54 0.70 -13.21 -6.55
C LYS A 54 0.04 -13.25 -5.18
N LYS A 55 -1.22 -12.82 -5.06
CA LYS A 55 -2.01 -12.81 -3.83
C LYS A 55 -1.24 -12.17 -2.67
N PRO A 56 -0.90 -10.90 -2.74
CA PRO A 56 -0.24 -10.20 -1.63
C PRO A 56 -1.19 -10.08 -0.43
N ASP A 57 -0.62 -10.11 0.77
CA ASP A 57 -1.31 -9.72 2.00
C ASP A 57 -1.17 -8.21 2.26
N VAL A 58 -0.05 -7.62 1.80
CA VAL A 58 0.21 -6.18 1.80
C VAL A 58 0.94 -5.82 0.50
N LEU A 59 0.57 -4.70 -0.10
CA LEU A 59 1.12 -4.23 -1.36
C LEU A 59 1.87 -2.91 -1.16
N PHE A 60 3.08 -2.84 -1.71
CA PHE A 60 3.92 -1.64 -1.69
C PHE A 60 4.30 -1.24 -3.09
N PHE A 61 4.26 0.06 -3.39
CA PHE A 61 4.73 0.62 -4.66
C PHE A 61 5.89 1.60 -4.45
N SER A 62 6.88 1.48 -5.32
CA SER A 62 7.99 2.44 -5.43
C SER A 62 7.62 3.54 -6.42
N CYS A 63 7.56 4.80 -5.94
CA CYS A 63 7.00 5.96 -6.64
C CYS A 63 8.09 6.92 -7.12
N TYR A 64 8.13 7.11 -8.43
CA TYR A 64 9.02 8.04 -9.14
C TYR A 64 8.23 8.79 -10.21
N ILE A 65 8.73 9.93 -10.65
CA ILE A 65 8.06 10.80 -11.64
C ILE A 65 7.61 10.06 -12.91
N TRP A 66 8.36 9.06 -13.36
CA TRP A 66 8.02 8.31 -14.58
C TRP A 66 6.94 7.25 -14.42
N ASN A 67 6.60 6.85 -13.19
CA ASN A 67 5.64 5.78 -12.95
C ASN A 67 4.37 6.20 -12.19
N MET A 68 4.26 7.45 -11.76
CA MET A 68 3.12 7.91 -10.94
C MET A 68 1.76 7.66 -11.60
N VAL A 69 1.65 7.92 -12.91
CA VAL A 69 0.40 7.65 -13.65
C VAL A 69 -0.02 6.19 -13.54
N TYR A 70 0.95 5.26 -13.66
CA TYR A 70 0.70 3.82 -13.51
C TYR A 70 0.36 3.44 -12.08
N VAL A 71 1.08 3.99 -11.09
CA VAL A 71 0.85 3.70 -9.67
C VAL A 71 -0.54 4.17 -9.27
N THR A 72 -0.92 5.39 -9.62
CA THR A 72 -2.26 5.95 -9.32
C THR A 72 -3.37 5.08 -9.92
N GLU A 73 -3.26 4.68 -11.16
CA GLU A 73 -4.24 3.79 -11.79
C GLU A 73 -4.27 2.41 -11.11
N LEU A 74 -3.09 1.83 -10.87
CA LEU A 74 -2.98 0.50 -10.26
C LEU A 74 -3.48 0.44 -8.82
N THR A 75 -3.26 1.45 -8.01
CA THR A 75 -3.76 1.49 -6.63
C THR A 75 -5.28 1.47 -6.62
N ALA A 76 -5.92 2.29 -7.46
CA ALA A 76 -7.37 2.32 -7.60
C ALA A 76 -7.92 0.97 -8.08
N GLU A 77 -7.33 0.36 -9.11
CA GLU A 77 -7.77 -0.93 -9.63
C GLU A 77 -7.49 -2.09 -8.65
N CYS A 78 -6.34 -2.06 -7.96
CA CYS A 78 -6.02 -3.04 -6.91
C CYS A 78 -7.05 -3.02 -5.77
N LYS A 79 -7.48 -1.84 -5.32
CA LYS A 79 -8.51 -1.73 -4.27
C LYS A 79 -9.86 -2.29 -4.70
N LYS A 80 -10.23 -2.14 -5.98
CA LYS A 80 -11.49 -2.72 -6.52
C LYS A 80 -11.46 -4.26 -6.49
N VAL A 81 -10.34 -4.88 -6.86
CA VAL A 81 -10.24 -6.35 -6.96
C VAL A 81 -9.72 -7.01 -5.70
N MET A 82 -9.05 -6.26 -4.82
CA MET A 82 -8.48 -6.71 -3.55
C MET A 82 -8.75 -5.69 -2.42
N PRO A 83 -10.01 -5.40 -2.07
CA PRO A 83 -10.35 -4.32 -1.13
C PRO A 83 -9.75 -4.52 0.27
N GLY A 84 -9.49 -5.76 0.68
CA GLY A 84 -8.88 -6.09 1.97
C GLY A 84 -7.35 -6.15 1.96
N VAL A 85 -6.68 -5.65 0.92
CA VAL A 85 -5.21 -5.59 0.86
C VAL A 85 -4.77 -4.16 1.14
N PRO A 86 -4.00 -3.92 2.23
CA PRO A 86 -3.40 -2.61 2.49
C PRO A 86 -2.42 -2.22 1.38
N ILE A 87 -2.46 -0.94 0.97
CA ILE A 87 -1.60 -0.38 -0.08
C ILE A 87 -0.75 0.75 0.51
N TRP A 88 0.56 0.58 0.41
CA TRP A 88 1.56 1.54 0.86
C TRP A 88 2.39 2.05 -0.30
N LEU A 89 2.73 3.32 -0.25
CA LEU A 89 3.61 3.95 -1.23
C LEU A 89 4.92 4.39 -0.59
N GLY A 90 5.95 4.56 -1.39
CA GLY A 90 7.21 5.15 -0.96
C GLY A 90 8.01 5.65 -2.16
N GLY A 91 8.91 6.57 -1.92
CA GLY A 91 9.76 7.16 -2.94
C GLY A 91 9.59 8.68 -3.05
N PRO A 92 10.47 9.33 -3.83
CA PRO A 92 10.57 10.79 -3.84
C PRO A 92 9.29 11.50 -4.28
N GLU A 93 8.52 10.90 -5.19
CA GLU A 93 7.37 11.57 -5.81
C GLU A 93 6.16 11.72 -4.87
N VAL A 94 6.07 10.90 -3.83
CA VAL A 94 4.96 10.94 -2.86
C VAL A 94 5.36 11.46 -1.49
N SER A 95 6.66 11.70 -1.27
CA SER A 95 7.17 12.06 0.07
C SER A 95 6.96 13.52 0.42
N TYR A 96 6.91 14.43 -0.56
CA TYR A 96 6.81 15.88 -0.30
C TYR A 96 5.45 16.31 0.18
N ASP A 97 4.38 15.84 -0.49
CA ASP A 97 2.99 16.22 -0.22
C ASP A 97 2.18 14.99 0.21
N ALA A 98 2.75 14.16 1.07
CA ALA A 98 2.19 12.86 1.43
C ALA A 98 0.76 12.95 2.02
N GLU A 99 0.48 13.94 2.87
CA GLU A 99 -0.86 14.15 3.40
C GLU A 99 -1.86 14.53 2.30
N GLN A 100 -1.47 15.45 1.41
CA GLN A 100 -2.33 15.86 0.31
C GLN A 100 -2.59 14.70 -0.65
N TYR A 101 -1.54 13.94 -0.98
CA TYR A 101 -1.68 12.75 -1.80
C TYR A 101 -2.66 11.74 -1.19
N LEU A 102 -2.56 11.47 0.10
CA LEU A 102 -3.52 10.59 0.77
C LEU A 102 -4.95 11.14 0.74
N ARG A 103 -5.17 12.45 0.89
CA ARG A 103 -6.51 13.04 0.81
C ARG A 103 -7.15 12.84 -0.56
N GLU A 104 -6.36 12.90 -1.63
CA GLU A 104 -6.82 12.72 -3.00
C GLU A 104 -6.96 11.25 -3.42
N HIS A 105 -6.29 10.32 -2.70
CA HIS A 105 -6.20 8.90 -3.04
C HIS A 105 -6.68 8.00 -1.88
N PRO A 106 -8.00 7.88 -1.66
CA PRO A 106 -8.57 7.12 -0.54
C PRO A 106 -8.25 5.64 -0.59
N GLU A 107 -7.84 5.11 -1.73
CA GLU A 107 -7.41 3.73 -1.91
C GLU A 107 -6.04 3.40 -1.29
N VAL A 108 -5.23 4.43 -0.94
CA VAL A 108 -3.90 4.27 -0.36
C VAL A 108 -3.98 4.37 1.17
N ASP A 109 -3.44 3.39 1.87
CA ASP A 109 -3.46 3.32 3.34
C ASP A 109 -2.36 4.19 3.98
N GLY A 110 -1.22 4.37 3.30
CA GLY A 110 -0.16 5.25 3.81
C GLY A 110 1.06 5.34 2.90
N ILE A 111 1.99 6.21 3.33
CA ILE A 111 3.21 6.57 2.61
C ILE A 111 4.41 6.47 3.56
N LEU A 112 5.49 5.86 3.07
CA LEU A 112 6.80 5.88 3.71
C LEU A 112 7.60 7.05 3.14
N CYS A 113 7.88 8.05 3.97
CA CYS A 113 8.62 9.26 3.61
C CYS A 113 10.09 9.15 4.01
N GLY A 114 10.98 9.69 3.17
CA GLY A 114 12.41 9.69 3.39
C GLY A 114 13.09 8.36 3.05
N GLU A 115 14.17 8.04 3.76
CA GLU A 115 14.85 6.75 3.63
C GLU A 115 13.97 5.65 4.22
N GLY A 116 13.56 4.72 3.36
CA GLY A 116 12.50 3.77 3.67
C GLY A 116 12.93 2.49 4.37
N GLU A 117 14.22 2.20 4.47
CA GLU A 117 14.74 0.89 4.88
C GLU A 117 14.26 0.45 6.27
N GLU A 118 14.47 1.31 7.25
CA GLU A 118 14.09 1.05 8.64
C GLU A 118 12.56 1.12 8.83
N SER A 119 11.93 2.12 8.25
CA SER A 119 10.48 2.30 8.33
C SER A 119 9.74 1.15 7.66
N PHE A 120 10.22 0.68 6.50
CA PHE A 120 9.68 -0.49 5.81
C PHE A 120 9.85 -1.77 6.65
N ARG A 121 11.04 -2.00 7.24
CA ARG A 121 11.30 -3.15 8.09
C ARG A 121 10.32 -3.20 9.26
N ARG A 122 10.19 -2.09 10.01
CA ARG A 122 9.29 -1.99 11.17
C ARG A 122 7.82 -2.13 10.78
N LEU A 123 7.39 -1.48 9.70
CA LEU A 123 6.04 -1.63 9.18
C LEU A 123 5.75 -3.07 8.77
N GLY A 124 6.69 -3.71 8.08
CA GLY A 124 6.57 -5.11 7.68
C GLY A 124 6.51 -6.05 8.89
N GLU A 125 7.29 -5.81 9.94
CA GLU A 125 7.24 -6.56 11.20
C GLU A 125 5.87 -6.43 11.86
N CYS A 126 5.29 -5.22 11.93
CA CYS A 126 3.93 -5.01 12.45
C CYS A 126 2.91 -5.86 11.69
N TYR A 127 2.98 -5.90 10.36
CA TYR A 127 2.09 -6.74 9.57
C TYR A 127 2.30 -8.24 9.82
N VAL A 128 3.55 -8.69 9.81
CA VAL A 128 3.88 -10.12 10.02
C VAL A 128 3.44 -10.60 11.40
N ASN A 129 3.59 -9.76 12.42
CA ASN A 129 3.18 -10.04 13.80
C ASN A 129 1.67 -9.83 14.05
N ARG A 130 0.93 -9.27 13.07
CA ARG A 130 -0.48 -8.87 13.20
C ARG A 130 -0.71 -7.74 14.22
N GLU A 131 0.25 -6.84 14.32
CA GLU A 131 0.30 -5.67 15.19
C GLU A 131 0.23 -4.36 14.39
N ALA A 132 -0.26 -4.41 13.15
CA ALA A 132 -0.39 -3.22 12.31
C ALA A 132 -1.64 -2.41 12.68
N ASP A 133 -1.69 -1.94 13.91
CA ASP A 133 -2.68 -1.01 14.45
C ASP A 133 -2.08 0.40 14.59
N VAL A 134 -2.93 1.37 14.91
CA VAL A 134 -2.54 2.78 15.02
C VAL A 134 -1.44 2.99 16.05
N GLU A 135 -1.49 2.30 17.20
CA GLU A 135 -0.53 2.50 18.30
C GLU A 135 0.88 2.10 17.88
N HIS A 136 1.03 0.95 17.22
CA HIS A 136 2.32 0.49 16.72
C HIS A 136 2.82 1.34 15.56
N LEU A 137 1.94 1.74 14.65
CA LEU A 137 2.32 2.57 13.51
C LEU A 137 2.77 3.98 13.92
N LEU A 138 2.23 4.54 15.01
CA LEU A 138 2.69 5.82 15.56
C LEU A 138 4.17 5.81 16.00
N GLN A 139 4.72 4.63 16.28
CA GLN A 139 6.12 4.48 16.70
C GLN A 139 7.10 4.38 15.52
N ILE A 140 6.63 4.32 14.27
CA ILE A 140 7.48 4.17 13.09
C ILE A 140 7.74 5.54 12.48
N PRO A 141 8.99 6.05 12.49
CA PRO A 141 9.29 7.35 11.92
C PRO A 141 9.09 7.37 10.40
N GLY A 142 8.77 8.54 9.86
CA GLY A 142 8.60 8.73 8.43
C GLY A 142 7.33 8.14 7.83
N LEU A 143 6.36 7.65 8.63
CA LEU A 143 5.06 7.24 8.11
C LEU A 143 4.08 8.41 8.08
N VAL A 144 3.34 8.48 6.98
CA VAL A 144 2.09 9.26 6.85
C VAL A 144 0.99 8.27 6.50
N PHE A 145 -0.04 8.14 7.32
CA PHE A 145 -1.02 7.06 7.15
C PHE A 145 -2.43 7.44 7.63
N ARG A 146 -3.42 6.69 7.15
CA ARG A 146 -4.81 6.79 7.60
C ARG A 146 -5.00 6.04 8.89
N ARG A 147 -5.67 6.65 9.87
CA ARG A 147 -6.02 5.94 11.12
C ARG A 147 -7.05 4.83 10.90
N ASN A 148 -7.88 4.96 9.87
CA ASN A 148 -8.83 3.92 9.44
C ASN A 148 -8.18 2.99 8.42
N LEU A 149 -7.22 2.19 8.85
CA LEU A 149 -6.50 1.24 7.99
C LEU A 149 -7.42 0.16 7.44
N THR A 150 -7.11 -0.31 6.24
CA THR A 150 -7.74 -1.51 5.67
C THR A 150 -7.54 -2.69 6.63
N PRO A 151 -8.62 -3.31 7.13
CA PRO A 151 -8.49 -4.41 8.07
C PRO A 151 -7.72 -5.59 7.47
N GLN A 152 -6.80 -6.16 8.24
CA GLN A 152 -6.15 -7.41 7.84
C GLN A 152 -7.19 -8.52 7.77
N LYS A 153 -7.15 -9.34 6.71
CA LYS A 153 -8.01 -10.52 6.59
C LYS A 153 -7.75 -11.44 7.79
N LYS A 154 -8.72 -11.57 8.68
CA LYS A 154 -8.80 -12.75 9.54
C LYS A 154 -9.14 -13.92 8.63
N ASN A 155 -8.36 -15.01 8.71
CA ASN A 155 -8.69 -16.26 8.04
C ASN A 155 -9.98 -16.81 8.67
N GLU A 156 -11.13 -16.33 8.21
CA GLU A 156 -12.40 -16.98 8.40
C GLU A 156 -12.91 -17.32 7.01
N GLU A 157 -12.92 -18.62 6.73
CA GLU A 157 -13.69 -19.22 5.66
C GLU A 157 -15.16 -18.93 5.91
N THR A 158 -15.67 -17.84 5.34
CA THR A 158 -17.11 -17.65 5.18
C THR A 158 -17.37 -17.34 3.73
N VAL A 159 -17.77 -18.38 3.03
CA VAL A 159 -18.38 -18.29 1.71
C VAL A 159 -19.67 -17.49 1.85
N PRO A 160 -19.86 -16.36 1.16
CA PRO A 160 -21.16 -15.70 1.16
C PRO A 160 -22.15 -16.56 0.41
N SER A 161 -23.19 -17.05 1.08
CA SER A 161 -24.34 -17.64 0.43
C SER A 161 -25.10 -16.55 -0.31
N PHE A 162 -25.16 -16.67 -1.64
CA PHE A 162 -26.07 -15.88 -2.47
C PHE A 162 -27.51 -16.24 -2.14
N THR A 163 -28.22 -15.31 -1.55
CA THR A 163 -29.69 -15.30 -1.59
C THR A 163 -30.14 -14.13 -2.43
N GLU A 164 -30.65 -14.42 -3.62
CA GLU A 164 -31.43 -13.50 -4.42
C GLU A 164 -32.67 -13.07 -3.64
N HIS A 165 -32.86 -11.76 -3.42
CA HIS A 165 -34.19 -11.18 -3.39
C HIS A 165 -34.12 -9.68 -3.75
N SER A 166 -34.80 -9.37 -4.83
CA SER A 166 -35.14 -8.05 -5.34
C SER A 166 -35.86 -7.18 -4.31
N ASN A 167 -35.40 -5.92 -4.13
CA ASN A 167 -36.33 -4.77 -4.19
C ASN A 167 -35.52 -3.46 -4.20
N LYS A 168 -35.80 -2.65 -5.24
CA LYS A 168 -35.33 -1.28 -5.35
C LYS A 168 -35.98 -0.45 -4.26
N SER A 169 -35.20 0.10 -3.36
CA SER A 169 -35.52 1.31 -2.63
C SER A 169 -34.37 2.30 -2.81
N TYR A 170 -34.68 3.46 -3.40
CA TYR A 170 -33.77 4.58 -3.45
C TYR A 170 -33.53 5.03 -2.01
N VAL A 171 -32.31 4.79 -1.52
CA VAL A 171 -31.86 5.34 -0.25
C VAL A 171 -31.43 6.78 -0.52
N ASN A 172 -32.14 7.73 0.05
CA ASN A 172 -31.68 9.11 0.16
C ASN A 172 -30.35 9.10 0.94
N TYR A 173 -29.27 9.45 0.25
CA TYR A 173 -28.03 9.81 0.91
C TYR A 173 -28.21 11.22 1.52
N GLU A 174 -28.79 11.28 2.72
CA GLU A 174 -28.53 12.41 3.61
C GLU A 174 -27.03 12.35 3.94
N ALA A 175 -26.35 13.45 3.68
CA ALA A 175 -24.92 13.61 3.94
C ALA A 175 -24.71 13.49 5.46
N GLU A 176 -24.45 12.27 5.94
CA GLU A 176 -23.85 12.07 7.25
C GLU A 176 -22.51 12.81 7.23
N ALA A 177 -22.30 13.64 8.24
CA ALA A 177 -21.08 14.43 8.39
C ALA A 177 -19.87 13.52 8.17
N TRP A 178 -19.11 13.77 7.11
CA TRP A 178 -17.86 13.08 6.81
C TRP A 178 -16.97 13.22 8.05
N GLU A 179 -16.81 12.17 8.82
CA GLU A 179 -15.75 12.13 9.82
C GLU A 179 -14.47 12.52 9.10
N VAL A 180 -13.87 13.62 9.53
CA VAL A 180 -12.62 14.13 8.95
C VAL A 180 -11.63 12.98 9.05
N GLU A 181 -11.33 12.38 7.91
CA GLU A 181 -10.41 11.26 7.82
C GLU A 181 -9.08 11.69 8.45
N GLN A 182 -8.76 11.12 9.60
CA GLN A 182 -7.59 11.50 10.36
C GLN A 182 -6.36 10.88 9.73
N ILE A 183 -5.67 11.68 8.92
CA ILE A 183 -4.33 11.34 8.44
C ILE A 183 -3.34 11.66 9.55
N GLN A 184 -2.47 10.71 9.83
CA GLN A 184 -1.42 10.82 10.82
C GLN A 184 -0.07 11.00 10.14
N THR A 185 0.70 12.00 10.57
CA THR A 185 2.09 12.21 10.14
C THR A 185 3.01 11.98 11.31
N ASN A 186 3.91 11.03 11.19
CA ASN A 186 4.93 10.74 12.19
C ASN A 186 6.18 11.60 11.97
N PRO A 187 7.02 11.81 12.98
CA PRO A 187 8.30 12.47 12.83
C PRO A 187 9.14 11.84 11.70
N PRO A 188 9.97 12.62 10.98
CA PRO A 188 10.83 12.07 9.94
C PRO A 188 11.79 11.01 10.50
N ALA A 189 12.15 10.05 9.65
CA ALA A 189 13.22 9.11 9.98
C ALA A 189 14.54 9.88 10.17
N PRO A 190 15.39 9.49 11.14
CA PRO A 190 16.73 10.07 11.27
C PRO A 190 17.52 9.76 10.00
N LEU A 191 18.31 10.74 9.54
CA LEU A 191 19.27 10.50 8.45
C LEU A 191 20.29 9.46 8.91
N VAL A 192 20.55 8.49 8.07
CA VAL A 192 21.64 7.52 8.31
C VAL A 192 22.94 8.17 7.84
N ASP A 193 23.89 8.36 8.75
CA ASP A 193 25.24 8.88 8.46
C ASP A 193 26.06 7.87 7.65
#